data_6b2bd875d429884343f2eba9642261f7
#
_entry.id   6b2bd875d429884343f2eba9642261f7
#
_cell.length_a   1.000
_cell.length_b   1.000
_cell.length_c   1.000
_cell.angle_alpha   90.00
_cell.angle_beta   90.00
_cell.angle_gamma   90.00
#
_symmetry.space_group_name_H-M   'P 1'
#
loop_
_entity.id
_entity.type
_entity.pdbx_description
1 polymer ?
#
loop_
_entity_poly.entity_id
_entity_poly.type
_entity_poly.pdbx_seq_one_letter_code
_entity_poly.pdbx_strand_id
1 'polypeptide(L)'
;MRQRCGCGSRCREKGMERELSYDLHIHSCLSPCGDDDMTPGNIVGMAAIKGLDVIAVTDHNSCRNCPAVLKLAEQYGVLAIPGMELTTAEEVHAVCLFSELSAAMEFDRFVYGKLMKFPNREEIFGKQQIMNEEDICIGTEPNLLINSTELSFDELWDIVTGQYGGVMIPA
;
A
#
# COMPACT_ATOMS: atom_id res chain seq x y z
N MET A 1 -7.77 32.28 61.72
CA MET A 1 -6.74 31.58 60.99
C MET A 1 -7.32 30.24 60.50
N ARG A 2 -7.69 30.12 59.22
CA ARG A 2 -8.11 28.85 58.60
C ARG A 2 -7.35 28.72 57.32
N GLN A 3 -6.40 27.80 57.27
CA GLN A 3 -5.68 27.41 56.06
C GLN A 3 -6.59 26.52 55.22
N ARG A 4 -6.78 26.90 53.94
CA ARG A 4 -7.41 26.02 52.93
C ARG A 4 -6.29 25.31 52.18
N CYS A 5 -6.18 24.00 52.39
CA CYS A 5 -5.39 23.14 51.54
C CYS A 5 -6.14 22.94 50.21
N GLY A 6 -5.60 23.51 49.15
CA GLY A 6 -6.04 23.26 47.77
C GLY A 6 -5.42 21.95 47.28
N CYS A 7 -6.19 20.87 47.28
CA CYS A 7 -5.83 19.65 46.60
C CYS A 7 -6.29 19.76 45.15
N GLY A 8 -5.40 20.16 44.27
CA GLY A 8 -5.63 20.14 42.81
C GLY A 8 -5.52 18.71 42.31
N SER A 9 -6.63 17.99 42.26
CA SER A 9 -6.73 16.72 41.56
C SER A 9 -6.64 17.02 40.04
N ARG A 10 -5.48 16.80 39.43
CA ARG A 10 -5.38 16.65 37.96
C ARG A 10 -6.15 15.41 37.59
N CYS A 11 -7.36 15.57 37.08
CA CYS A 11 -8.01 14.55 36.26
C CYS A 11 -7.09 14.25 35.08
N ARG A 12 -6.39 13.12 35.12
CA ARG A 12 -5.87 12.52 33.88
C ARG A 12 -7.10 12.05 33.11
N GLU A 13 -7.42 12.72 32.03
CA GLU A 13 -8.26 12.15 31.01
C GLU A 13 -7.59 10.84 30.56
N LYS A 14 -8.20 9.70 30.89
CA LYS A 14 -7.83 8.43 30.28
C LYS A 14 -8.20 8.60 28.81
N GLY A 15 -7.20 8.82 27.95
CA GLY A 15 -7.37 8.71 26.51
C GLY A 15 -7.98 7.34 26.26
N MET A 16 -9.16 7.32 25.65
CA MET A 16 -9.82 6.10 25.22
C MET A 16 -8.92 5.53 24.13
N GLU A 17 -8.22 4.42 24.40
CA GLU A 17 -7.52 3.66 23.36
C GLU A 17 -8.58 3.22 22.36
N ARG A 18 -8.50 3.73 21.13
CA ARG A 18 -9.36 3.32 20.01
C ARG A 18 -8.66 2.16 19.32
N GLU A 19 -9.33 1.03 19.23
CA GLU A 19 -8.89 -0.06 18.36
C GLU A 19 -9.07 0.36 16.91
N LEU A 20 -8.03 0.13 16.08
CA LEU A 20 -8.07 0.37 14.65
C LEU A 20 -8.21 -0.96 13.91
N SER A 21 -9.14 -0.99 12.95
CA SER A 21 -9.30 -2.10 12.02
C SER A 21 -8.51 -1.81 10.76
N TYR A 22 -7.65 -2.73 10.32
CA TYR A 22 -6.80 -2.49 9.16
C TYR A 22 -6.64 -3.73 8.28
N ASP A 23 -6.32 -3.48 7.01
CA ASP A 23 -5.83 -4.45 6.04
C ASP A 23 -4.69 -3.81 5.24
N LEU A 24 -3.48 -4.34 5.40
CA LEU A 24 -2.25 -3.76 4.83
C LEU A 24 -1.66 -4.58 3.69
N HIS A 25 -2.43 -5.54 3.15
CA HIS A 25 -2.00 -6.38 2.04
C HIS A 25 -3.17 -6.65 1.09
N ILE A 26 -3.42 -5.70 0.19
CA ILE A 26 -4.52 -5.76 -0.78
C ILE A 26 -3.95 -5.62 -2.19
N HIS A 27 -4.38 -6.50 -3.09
CA HIS A 27 -4.06 -6.42 -4.51
C HIS A 27 -5.21 -5.80 -5.29
N SER A 28 -4.87 -4.88 -6.19
CA SER A 28 -5.83 -4.29 -7.13
C SER A 28 -5.85 -5.04 -8.47
N CYS A 29 -6.68 -4.57 -9.40
CA CYS A 29 -6.71 -5.06 -10.80
C CYS A 29 -5.39 -4.82 -11.58
N LEU A 30 -4.37 -4.23 -10.95
CA LEU A 30 -3.03 -4.11 -11.51
C LEU A 30 -2.22 -5.39 -11.29
N SER A 31 -2.48 -6.13 -10.23
CA SER A 31 -1.78 -7.38 -9.94
C SER A 31 -2.37 -8.55 -10.72
N PRO A 32 -1.53 -9.48 -11.25
CA PRO A 32 -2.01 -10.67 -11.95
C PRO A 32 -2.89 -11.61 -11.11
N CYS A 33 -2.80 -11.51 -9.79
CA CYS A 33 -3.63 -12.26 -8.83
C CYS A 33 -4.88 -11.49 -8.39
N GLY A 34 -5.01 -10.20 -8.76
CA GLY A 34 -6.20 -9.40 -8.51
C GLY A 34 -7.28 -9.65 -9.57
N ASP A 35 -8.53 -9.55 -9.16
CA ASP A 35 -9.66 -9.59 -10.08
C ASP A 35 -9.81 -8.24 -10.82
N ASP A 36 -10.37 -8.24 -12.03
CA ASP A 36 -10.64 -7.01 -12.79
C ASP A 36 -11.56 -6.04 -12.03
N ASP A 37 -12.42 -6.55 -11.12
CA ASP A 37 -13.30 -5.76 -10.28
C ASP A 37 -12.59 -5.16 -9.04
N MET A 38 -11.33 -5.51 -8.79
CA MET A 38 -10.52 -4.92 -7.71
C MET A 38 -9.99 -3.54 -8.10
N THR A 39 -10.89 -2.66 -8.51
CA THR A 39 -10.56 -1.26 -8.83
C THR A 39 -10.28 -0.44 -7.56
N PRO A 40 -9.54 0.67 -7.64
CA PRO A 40 -9.35 1.57 -6.51
C PRO A 40 -10.65 1.97 -5.80
N GLY A 41 -11.71 2.29 -6.56
CA GLY A 41 -13.02 2.68 -6.01
C GLY A 41 -13.70 1.54 -5.28
N ASN A 42 -13.69 0.33 -5.82
CA ASN A 42 -14.26 -0.85 -5.18
C ASN A 42 -13.49 -1.22 -3.90
N ILE A 43 -12.17 -1.18 -3.91
CA ILE A 43 -11.32 -1.45 -2.73
C ILE A 43 -11.65 -0.48 -1.60
N VAL A 44 -11.59 0.83 -1.89
CA VAL A 44 -11.84 1.87 -0.87
C VAL A 44 -13.29 1.85 -0.40
N GLY A 45 -14.25 1.68 -1.32
CA GLY A 45 -15.66 1.57 -0.99
C GLY A 45 -15.96 0.37 -0.08
N MET A 46 -15.36 -0.78 -0.36
CA MET A 46 -15.49 -1.96 0.49
C MET A 46 -14.80 -1.81 1.83
N ALA A 47 -13.64 -1.15 1.89
CA ALA A 47 -12.97 -0.83 3.15
C ALA A 47 -13.87 0.02 4.05
N ALA A 48 -14.48 1.06 3.50
CA ALA A 48 -15.44 1.90 4.23
C ALA A 48 -16.67 1.12 4.72
N ILE A 49 -17.27 0.27 3.86
CA ILE A 49 -18.42 -0.58 4.22
C ILE A 49 -18.06 -1.57 5.33
N LYS A 50 -16.86 -2.14 5.31
CA LYS A 50 -16.36 -3.08 6.31
C LYS A 50 -15.90 -2.39 7.60
N GLY A 51 -15.81 -1.07 7.63
CA GLY A 51 -15.37 -0.31 8.77
C GLY A 51 -13.86 -0.42 9.03
N LEU A 52 -13.06 -0.61 7.97
CA LEU A 52 -11.62 -0.52 8.07
C LEU A 52 -11.20 0.94 8.26
N ASP A 53 -10.36 1.18 9.23
CA ASP A 53 -9.78 2.51 9.50
C ASP A 53 -8.55 2.77 8.61
N VAL A 54 -7.78 1.70 8.30
CA VAL A 54 -6.52 1.78 7.55
C VAL A 54 -6.45 0.68 6.51
N ILE A 55 -6.02 1.02 5.29
CA ILE A 55 -5.72 0.05 4.22
C ILE A 55 -4.36 0.33 3.58
N ALA A 56 -3.76 -0.68 2.97
CA ALA A 56 -2.67 -0.49 2.01
C ALA A 56 -2.93 -1.35 0.77
N VAL A 57 -2.88 -0.70 -0.41
CA VAL A 57 -2.85 -1.42 -1.69
C VAL A 57 -1.39 -1.66 -2.04
N THR A 58 -1.05 -2.93 -2.18
CA THR A 58 0.32 -3.42 -2.30
C THR A 58 0.43 -4.36 -3.50
N ASP A 59 0.21 -3.82 -4.68
CA ASP A 59 0.31 -4.57 -5.92
C ASP A 59 1.71 -5.13 -6.13
N HIS A 60 1.81 -6.26 -6.84
CA HIS A 60 3.10 -6.86 -7.16
C HIS A 60 3.99 -5.89 -7.94
N ASN A 61 5.16 -5.60 -7.37
CA ASN A 61 6.24 -4.80 -7.95
C ASN A 61 5.79 -3.45 -8.55
N SER A 62 4.65 -2.89 -8.07
CA SER A 62 4.13 -1.60 -8.54
C SER A 62 3.32 -0.85 -7.50
N CYS A 63 3.42 0.50 -7.53
CA CYS A 63 2.60 1.43 -6.75
C CYS A 63 1.65 2.25 -7.65
N ARG A 64 1.44 1.87 -8.92
CA ARG A 64 0.78 2.75 -9.91
C ARG A 64 -0.70 3.01 -9.64
N ASN A 65 -1.38 2.14 -8.89
CA ASN A 65 -2.76 2.39 -8.45
C ASN A 65 -2.84 3.12 -7.10
N CYS A 66 -1.72 3.30 -6.36
CA CYS A 66 -1.70 4.06 -5.11
C CYS A 66 -2.23 5.50 -5.23
N PRO A 67 -1.92 6.28 -6.29
CA PRO A 67 -2.45 7.65 -6.42
C PRO A 67 -3.98 7.69 -6.41
N ALA A 68 -4.64 6.80 -7.14
CA ALA A 68 -6.10 6.71 -7.18
C ALA A 68 -6.67 6.27 -5.83
N VAL A 69 -6.07 5.24 -5.21
CA VAL A 69 -6.48 4.74 -3.89
C VAL A 69 -6.40 5.82 -2.83
N LEU A 70 -5.29 6.56 -2.72
CA LEU A 70 -5.13 7.59 -1.70
C LEU A 70 -6.16 8.71 -1.87
N LYS A 71 -6.39 9.16 -3.11
CA LYS A 71 -7.36 10.21 -3.40
C LYS A 71 -8.79 9.81 -3.05
N LEU A 72 -9.16 8.56 -3.33
CA LEU A 72 -10.46 8.01 -2.97
C LEU A 72 -10.59 7.81 -1.46
N ALA A 73 -9.56 7.26 -0.81
CA ALA A 73 -9.57 6.99 0.63
C ALA A 73 -9.82 8.25 1.46
N GLU A 74 -9.24 9.40 1.05
CA GLU A 74 -9.50 10.70 1.67
C GLU A 74 -11.00 11.05 1.62
N GLN A 75 -11.69 10.78 0.50
CA GLN A 75 -13.12 11.06 0.33
C GLN A 75 -14.01 10.17 1.20
N TYR A 76 -13.60 8.93 1.44
CA TYR A 76 -14.33 7.94 2.23
C TYR A 76 -13.96 7.93 3.72
N GLY A 77 -12.99 8.76 4.13
CA GLY A 77 -12.53 8.83 5.52
C GLY A 77 -11.76 7.59 5.98
N VAL A 78 -11.13 6.87 5.04
CA VAL A 78 -10.24 5.74 5.29
C VAL A 78 -8.80 6.22 5.14
N LEU A 79 -7.90 5.82 6.05
CA LEU A 79 -6.48 6.09 5.89
C LEU A 79 -5.88 5.07 4.92
N ALA A 80 -5.35 5.53 3.77
CA ALA A 80 -4.61 4.67 2.87
C ALA A 80 -3.10 4.91 2.99
N ILE A 81 -2.34 3.82 3.07
CA ILE A 81 -0.88 3.81 3.08
C ILE A 81 -0.40 3.35 1.70
N PRO A 82 0.42 4.13 0.98
CA PRO A 82 0.96 3.68 -0.31
C PRO A 82 1.99 2.58 -0.09
N GLY A 83 1.90 1.51 -0.87
CA GLY A 83 2.76 0.35 -0.73
C GLY A 83 2.92 -0.48 -1.99
N MET A 84 3.74 -1.51 -1.86
CA MET A 84 4.07 -2.48 -2.90
C MET A 84 4.37 -3.83 -2.25
N GLU A 85 3.92 -4.92 -2.85
CA GLU A 85 4.47 -6.24 -2.56
C GLU A 85 5.57 -6.55 -3.56
N LEU A 86 6.83 -6.49 -3.13
CA LEU A 86 7.99 -6.77 -3.98
C LEU A 86 8.36 -8.25 -3.92
N THR A 87 8.64 -8.83 -5.09
CA THR A 87 9.21 -10.18 -5.20
C THR A 87 10.73 -10.08 -5.40
N THR A 88 11.50 -10.59 -4.45
CA THR A 88 12.96 -10.57 -4.46
C THR A 88 13.55 -11.56 -5.47
N ALA A 89 14.87 -11.51 -5.67
CA ALA A 89 15.61 -12.45 -6.52
C ALA A 89 15.51 -13.90 -6.01
N GLU A 90 15.31 -14.08 -4.69
CA GLU A 90 15.10 -15.38 -4.05
C GLU A 90 13.63 -15.84 -4.07
N GLU A 91 12.76 -15.12 -4.78
CA GLU A 91 11.31 -15.37 -4.84
C GLU A 91 10.60 -15.22 -3.47
N VAL A 92 11.17 -14.42 -2.57
CA VAL A 92 10.53 -14.02 -1.31
C VAL A 92 9.71 -12.77 -1.56
N HIS A 93 8.48 -12.77 -1.04
CA HIS A 93 7.61 -11.60 -1.09
C HIS A 93 7.81 -10.70 0.13
N ALA A 94 7.82 -9.42 -0.08
CA ALA A 94 7.94 -8.42 0.98
C ALA A 94 6.99 -7.24 0.74
N VAL A 95 6.13 -6.97 1.70
CA VAL A 95 5.29 -5.77 1.70
C VAL A 95 6.15 -4.58 2.12
N CYS A 96 6.24 -3.60 1.23
CA CYS A 96 6.95 -2.34 1.43
C CYS A 96 5.93 -1.21 1.56
N LEU A 97 5.90 -0.52 2.70
CA LEU A 97 4.96 0.56 2.99
C LEU A 97 5.70 1.88 3.15
N PHE A 98 5.11 2.97 2.69
CA PHE A 98 5.72 4.30 2.70
C PHE A 98 4.79 5.32 3.36
N SER A 99 5.36 6.31 4.06
CA SER A 99 4.59 7.40 4.66
C SER A 99 4.05 8.39 3.62
N GLU A 100 4.74 8.52 2.48
CA GLU A 100 4.45 9.51 1.44
C GLU A 100 4.30 8.85 0.07
N LEU A 101 3.30 9.30 -0.69
CA LEU A 101 3.08 8.83 -2.06
C LEU A 101 4.30 9.10 -2.96
N SER A 102 4.98 10.22 -2.77
CA SER A 102 6.18 10.55 -3.53
C SER A 102 7.28 9.51 -3.39
N ALA A 103 7.52 9.04 -2.15
CA ALA A 103 8.51 8.00 -1.87
C ALA A 103 8.11 6.66 -2.53
N ALA A 104 6.83 6.28 -2.41
CA ALA A 104 6.31 5.07 -3.06
C ALA A 104 6.47 5.12 -4.60
N MET A 105 6.16 6.26 -5.22
CA MET A 105 6.28 6.41 -6.68
C MET A 105 7.74 6.51 -7.16
N GLU A 106 8.66 7.00 -6.33
CA GLU A 106 10.10 6.93 -6.63
C GLU A 106 10.61 5.50 -6.52
N PHE A 107 10.17 4.78 -5.48
CA PHE A 107 10.47 3.37 -5.31
C PHE A 107 9.90 2.51 -6.45
N ASP A 108 8.65 2.77 -6.91
CA ASP A 108 8.05 2.11 -8.09
C ASP A 108 8.95 2.22 -9.32
N ARG A 109 9.45 3.42 -9.64
CA ARG A 109 10.36 3.63 -10.78
C ARG A 109 11.67 2.88 -10.62
N PHE A 110 12.22 2.86 -9.42
CA PHE A 110 13.45 2.12 -9.10
C PHE A 110 13.22 0.61 -9.29
N VAL A 111 12.16 0.05 -8.70
CA VAL A 111 11.82 -1.38 -8.79
C VAL A 111 11.52 -1.79 -10.23
N TYR A 112 10.80 -0.96 -10.98
CA TYR A 112 10.53 -1.24 -12.40
C TYR A 112 11.81 -1.36 -13.25
N GLY A 113 12.87 -0.66 -12.88
CA GLY A 113 14.19 -0.81 -13.48
C GLY A 113 14.91 -2.11 -13.12
N LYS A 114 14.50 -2.76 -12.04
CA LYS A 114 15.05 -4.02 -11.50
C LYS A 114 14.20 -5.24 -11.79
N LEU A 115 12.98 -5.04 -12.30
CA LEU A 115 12.07 -6.12 -12.64
C LEU A 115 12.65 -6.97 -13.78
N MET A 116 12.66 -8.29 -13.61
CA MET A 116 12.91 -9.23 -14.70
C MET A 116 11.74 -9.21 -15.66
N LYS A 117 11.90 -8.49 -16.79
CA LYS A 117 10.81 -8.17 -17.71
C LYS A 117 10.45 -9.34 -18.62
N PHE A 118 9.28 -9.89 -18.43
CA PHE A 118 8.64 -10.83 -19.35
C PHE A 118 7.31 -10.24 -19.84
N PRO A 119 6.99 -10.36 -21.14
CA PRO A 119 5.72 -9.88 -21.64
C PRO A 119 4.55 -10.52 -20.89
N ASN A 120 3.59 -9.70 -20.47
CA ASN A 120 2.35 -10.21 -19.91
C ASN A 120 1.55 -10.97 -20.98
N ARG A 121 0.94 -12.09 -20.59
CA ARG A 121 -0.02 -12.84 -21.40
C ARG A 121 -1.40 -12.67 -20.79
N GLU A 122 -2.15 -11.69 -21.31
CA GLU A 122 -3.45 -11.30 -20.76
C GLU A 122 -4.44 -12.45 -20.67
N GLU A 123 -4.37 -13.42 -21.58
CA GLU A 123 -5.20 -14.61 -21.60
C GLU A 123 -4.93 -15.57 -20.41
N ILE A 124 -3.81 -15.38 -19.69
CA ILE A 124 -3.41 -16.19 -18.52
C ILE A 124 -3.44 -15.36 -17.24
N PHE A 125 -2.90 -14.14 -17.27
CA PHE A 125 -2.59 -13.34 -16.10
C PHE A 125 -3.47 -12.08 -15.97
N GLY A 126 -4.44 -11.88 -16.87
CA GLY A 126 -5.26 -10.67 -16.87
C GLY A 126 -4.52 -9.43 -17.39
N LYS A 127 -5.19 -8.29 -17.36
CA LYS A 127 -4.75 -7.08 -18.07
C LYS A 127 -3.76 -6.20 -17.30
N GLN A 128 -3.59 -6.39 -16.01
CA GLN A 128 -2.77 -5.53 -15.15
C GLN A 128 -3.09 -4.04 -15.35
N GLN A 129 -4.31 -3.64 -14.95
CA GLN A 129 -4.89 -2.35 -15.28
C GLN A 129 -4.41 -1.24 -14.33
N ILE A 130 -4.02 -0.10 -14.91
CA ILE A 130 -3.72 1.14 -14.18
C ILE A 130 -4.96 2.01 -14.25
N MET A 131 -5.48 2.37 -13.07
CA MET A 131 -6.75 3.08 -12.93
C MET A 131 -6.55 4.51 -12.42
N ASN A 132 -7.45 5.40 -12.80
CA ASN A 132 -7.59 6.69 -12.14
C ASN A 132 -8.64 6.65 -11.01
N GLU A 133 -8.89 7.79 -10.37
CA GLU A 133 -9.86 7.93 -9.27
C GLU A 133 -11.34 7.84 -9.68
N GLU A 134 -11.65 7.85 -10.94
CA GLU A 134 -12.98 7.58 -11.48
C GLU A 134 -13.17 6.12 -11.91
N ASP A 135 -12.24 5.23 -11.54
CA ASP A 135 -12.18 3.84 -11.99
C ASP A 135 -12.14 3.68 -13.52
N ILE A 136 -11.54 4.64 -14.20
CA ILE A 136 -11.27 4.56 -15.63
C ILE A 136 -9.87 3.99 -15.83
N CYS A 137 -9.76 2.93 -16.64
CA CYS A 137 -8.47 2.38 -17.05
C CYS A 137 -7.72 3.39 -17.92
N ILE A 138 -6.59 3.90 -17.43
CA ILE A 138 -5.73 4.87 -18.12
C ILE A 138 -4.50 4.23 -18.77
N GLY A 139 -4.30 2.94 -18.55
CA GLY A 139 -3.21 2.17 -19.14
C GLY A 139 -3.15 0.75 -18.61
N THR A 140 -2.31 -0.07 -19.23
CA THR A 140 -2.02 -1.43 -18.79
C THR A 140 -0.52 -1.63 -18.69
N GLU A 141 -0.07 -2.51 -17.78
CA GLU A 141 1.35 -2.87 -17.67
C GLU A 141 1.66 -4.03 -18.63
N PRO A 142 2.56 -3.82 -19.60
CA PRO A 142 2.87 -4.84 -20.60
C PRO A 142 3.80 -5.95 -20.12
N ASN A 143 4.48 -5.75 -18.98
CA ASN A 143 5.34 -6.77 -18.39
C ASN A 143 4.64 -7.44 -17.21
N LEU A 144 4.89 -8.74 -17.02
CA LEU A 144 4.30 -9.50 -15.93
C LEU A 144 4.87 -9.04 -14.59
N LEU A 145 4.05 -8.36 -13.79
CA LEU A 145 4.47 -7.74 -12.53
C LEU A 145 4.82 -8.73 -11.43
N ILE A 146 4.23 -9.92 -11.42
CA ILE A 146 4.48 -10.91 -10.34
C ILE A 146 5.87 -11.56 -10.43
N ASN A 147 6.62 -11.32 -11.49
CA ASN A 147 7.97 -11.84 -11.63
C ASN A 147 8.92 -11.29 -10.56
N SER A 148 9.99 -12.04 -10.31
CA SER A 148 11.08 -11.61 -9.42
C SER A 148 11.78 -10.35 -9.97
N THR A 149 12.30 -9.57 -9.04
CA THR A 149 13.27 -8.51 -9.33
C THR A 149 14.70 -9.06 -9.23
N GLU A 150 15.67 -8.25 -9.62
CA GLU A 150 17.10 -8.54 -9.40
C GLU A 150 17.57 -8.22 -7.97
N LEU A 151 16.68 -7.73 -7.10
CA LEU A 151 17.01 -7.30 -5.74
C LEU A 151 16.96 -8.49 -4.79
N SER A 152 18.02 -8.70 -4.03
CA SER A 152 18.03 -9.66 -2.93
C SER A 152 17.22 -9.13 -1.73
N PHE A 153 16.78 -10.02 -0.85
CA PHE A 153 16.03 -9.65 0.35
C PHE A 153 16.84 -8.72 1.28
N ASP A 154 18.13 -8.99 1.43
CA ASP A 154 19.01 -8.17 2.28
C ASP A 154 19.21 -6.76 1.70
N GLU A 155 19.46 -6.65 0.38
CA GLU A 155 19.57 -5.35 -0.30
C GLU A 155 18.26 -4.55 -0.20
N LEU A 156 17.12 -5.23 -0.35
CA LEU A 156 15.81 -4.61 -0.28
C LEU A 156 15.57 -3.95 1.08
N TRP A 157 15.96 -4.62 2.17
CA TRP A 157 15.83 -4.06 3.52
C TRP A 157 16.52 -2.71 3.66
N ASP A 158 17.79 -2.63 3.25
CA ASP A 158 18.59 -1.40 3.34
C ASP A 158 18.04 -0.29 2.42
N ILE A 159 17.53 -0.66 1.25
CA ILE A 159 16.92 0.28 0.29
C ILE A 159 15.63 0.84 0.87
N VAL A 160 14.69 -0.01 1.25
CA VAL A 160 13.37 0.42 1.72
C VAL A 160 13.48 1.28 2.99
N THR A 161 14.23 0.80 4.00
CA THR A 161 14.31 1.48 5.30
C THR A 161 15.30 2.64 5.29
N GLY A 162 16.43 2.50 4.61
CA GLY A 162 17.52 3.48 4.63
C GLY A 162 17.39 4.59 3.58
N GLN A 163 16.95 4.25 2.35
CA GLN A 163 16.91 5.24 1.26
C GLN A 163 15.52 5.87 1.09
N TYR A 164 14.46 5.06 1.23
CA TYR A 164 13.07 5.53 1.03
C TYR A 164 12.29 5.77 2.32
N GLY A 165 12.88 5.48 3.49
CA GLY A 165 12.25 5.70 4.81
C GLY A 165 10.98 4.88 5.01
N GLY A 166 10.85 3.76 4.31
CA GLY A 166 9.71 2.87 4.37
C GLY A 166 9.83 1.83 5.49
N VAL A 167 8.78 1.03 5.59
CA VAL A 167 8.71 -0.17 6.45
C VAL A 167 8.61 -1.40 5.54
N MET A 168 9.36 -2.45 5.86
CA MET A 168 9.33 -3.71 5.13
C MET A 168 8.86 -4.84 6.05
N ILE A 169 7.93 -5.63 5.56
CA ILE A 169 7.32 -6.76 6.27
C ILE A 169 7.41 -7.98 5.34
N PRO A 170 8.03 -9.10 5.74
CA PRO A 170 7.96 -10.34 4.98
C PRO A 170 6.50 -10.80 4.86
N ALA A 171 6.07 -11.18 3.64
CA ALA A 171 4.71 -11.63 3.33
C ALA A 171 4.64 -13.16 3.25
#